data_dcb140e1cefd2e9ab3728894409ac4bb
#
_entry.id   dcb140e1cefd2e9ab3728894409ac4bb
#
_cell.length_a   1.000
_cell.length_b   1.000
_cell.length_c   1.000
_cell.angle_alpha   90.00
_cell.angle_beta   90.00
_cell.angle_gamma   90.00
#
_symmetry.space_group_name_H-M   'P 1'
#
loop_
_entity.id
_entity.type
_entity.pdbx_description
1 polymer ?
#
loop_
_entity_poly.entity_id
_entity_poly.type
_entity_poly.pdbx_seq_one_letter_code
_entity_poly.pdbx_strand_id
1 'polypeptide(L)'
;MPFINFPAREINCKLVYYGPGLGGKTANLQWIYDHTGQNQKGKMVSLATETDRTLFFDFLPLDLGTVRGFKTRFHLYTVPGQVFYEASRKLILKGADGVVFVADSQEERLDANFETLENLQEHLKEHGLNFATIPYVLQLNKRDLPNVLSVDELKKQLQKKGEPIIEGVAINGQGVFETLKELAKMVLAELKKGG
;
A
#
# COMPACT_ATOMS: atom_id res chain seq x y z
N MET A 1 0.44 12.47 8.99
CA MET A 1 -0.23 12.24 10.29
C MET A 1 -1.71 11.99 10.04
N PRO A 2 -2.28 10.95 10.65
CA PRO A 2 -3.70 10.64 10.51
C PRO A 2 -4.58 11.83 10.89
N PHE A 3 -5.65 12.01 10.16
CA PHE A 3 -6.60 13.09 10.43
C PHE A 3 -7.60 12.65 11.51
N ILE A 4 -7.61 13.37 12.64
CA ILE A 4 -8.52 13.11 13.75
C ILE A 4 -9.66 14.12 13.69
N ASN A 5 -10.88 13.62 13.48
CA ASN A 5 -12.11 14.41 13.56
C ASN A 5 -12.73 14.22 14.95
N PHE A 6 -12.45 15.15 15.88
CA PHE A 6 -12.93 15.08 17.24
C PHE A 6 -14.47 15.17 17.36
N PRO A 7 -15.16 16.06 16.63
CA PRO A 7 -16.63 16.12 16.66
C PRO A 7 -17.30 14.82 16.23
N ALA A 8 -16.80 14.19 15.16
CA ALA A 8 -17.33 12.92 14.66
C ALA A 8 -16.78 11.68 15.40
N ARG A 9 -15.79 11.87 16.27
CA ARG A 9 -15.00 10.79 16.88
C ARG A 9 -14.47 9.78 15.85
N GLU A 10 -13.84 10.29 14.80
CA GLU A 10 -13.27 9.49 13.73
C GLU A 10 -11.78 9.74 13.58
N ILE A 11 -11.03 8.67 13.31
CA ILE A 11 -9.64 8.69 12.90
C ILE A 11 -9.60 8.19 11.46
N ASN A 12 -9.04 9.02 10.58
CA ASN A 12 -8.88 8.69 9.17
C ASN A 12 -7.40 8.47 8.87
N CYS A 13 -7.05 7.29 8.40
CA CYS A 13 -5.68 6.89 8.04
C CYS A 13 -5.59 6.64 6.54
N LYS A 14 -4.58 7.20 5.90
CA LYS A 14 -4.30 7.01 4.47
C LYS A 14 -3.20 5.98 4.27
N LEU A 15 -3.54 4.86 3.62
CA LEU A 15 -2.61 3.80 3.24
C LEU A 15 -2.43 3.77 1.72
N VAL A 16 -1.18 3.78 1.27
CA VAL A 16 -0.87 3.80 -0.17
C VAL A 16 -0.15 2.52 -0.58
N TYR A 17 -0.72 1.82 -1.56
CA TYR A 17 -0.09 0.69 -2.23
C TYR A 17 0.74 1.20 -3.40
N TYR A 18 2.04 1.11 -3.25
CA TYR A 18 3.04 1.57 -4.21
C TYR A 18 3.77 0.38 -4.84
N GLY A 19 4.45 0.56 -5.96
CA GLY A 19 5.20 -0.49 -6.63
C GLY A 19 5.10 -0.42 -8.15
N PRO A 20 5.83 -1.27 -8.87
CA PRO A 20 5.91 -1.22 -10.33
C PRO A 20 4.55 -1.47 -11.02
N GLY A 21 4.48 -1.09 -12.26
CA GLY A 21 3.35 -1.40 -13.13
C GLY A 21 3.11 -2.90 -13.19
N LEU A 22 1.85 -3.31 -13.15
CA LEU A 22 1.41 -4.71 -13.15
C LEU A 22 1.87 -5.53 -11.92
N GLY A 23 2.45 -4.93 -10.89
CA GLY A 23 2.93 -5.60 -9.69
C GLY A 23 1.83 -6.20 -8.80
N GLY A 24 0.55 -5.88 -9.05
CA GLY A 24 -0.58 -6.46 -8.32
C GLY A 24 -1.19 -5.55 -7.24
N LYS A 25 -0.96 -4.24 -7.29
CA LYS A 25 -1.55 -3.25 -6.37
C LYS A 25 -3.09 -3.28 -6.42
N THR A 26 -3.66 -3.16 -7.61
CA THR A 26 -5.12 -3.23 -7.83
C THR A 26 -5.70 -4.58 -7.40
N ALA A 27 -4.99 -5.68 -7.68
CA ALA A 27 -5.42 -7.02 -7.26
C ALA A 27 -5.52 -7.15 -5.74
N ASN A 28 -4.60 -6.54 -4.98
CA ASN A 28 -4.69 -6.46 -3.52
C ASN A 28 -5.98 -5.77 -3.06
N LEU A 29 -6.26 -4.56 -3.58
CA LEU A 29 -7.46 -3.81 -3.19
C LEU A 29 -8.75 -4.53 -3.62
N GLN A 30 -8.77 -5.13 -4.81
CA GLN A 30 -9.92 -5.88 -5.29
C GLN A 30 -10.20 -7.09 -4.38
N TRP A 31 -9.17 -7.84 -4.00
CA TRP A 31 -9.33 -8.96 -3.07
C TRP A 31 -9.89 -8.51 -1.72
N ILE A 32 -9.34 -7.44 -1.16
CA ILE A 32 -9.82 -6.86 0.10
C ILE A 32 -11.29 -6.46 -0.04
N TYR A 33 -11.63 -5.78 -1.14
CA TYR A 33 -13.01 -5.36 -1.40
C TYR A 33 -13.96 -6.55 -1.46
N ASP A 34 -13.62 -7.60 -2.19
CA ASP A 34 -14.50 -8.77 -2.40
C ASP A 34 -14.70 -9.58 -1.12
N HIS A 35 -13.69 -9.62 -0.23
CA HIS A 35 -13.67 -10.45 0.99
C HIS A 35 -13.90 -9.67 2.29
N THR A 36 -14.21 -8.38 2.22
CA THR A 36 -14.60 -7.58 3.38
C THR A 36 -16.13 -7.43 3.44
N GLY A 37 -16.70 -7.54 4.64
CA GLY A 37 -18.16 -7.43 4.85
C GLY A 37 -18.72 -6.07 4.40
N GLN A 38 -19.94 -6.04 3.89
CA GLN A 38 -20.58 -4.83 3.35
C GLN A 38 -20.64 -3.67 4.37
N ASN A 39 -20.78 -3.98 5.66
CA ASN A 39 -20.84 -2.97 6.73
C ASN A 39 -19.46 -2.40 7.10
N GLN A 40 -18.37 -2.99 6.59
CA GLN A 40 -17.01 -2.63 6.91
C GLN A 40 -16.28 -1.96 5.74
N LYS A 41 -16.91 -1.84 4.60
CA LYS A 41 -16.32 -1.21 3.41
C LYS A 41 -17.27 -0.20 2.78
N GLY A 42 -16.69 0.86 2.19
CA GLY A 42 -17.38 1.74 1.28
C GLY A 42 -17.31 1.25 -0.16
N LYS A 43 -17.80 2.07 -1.07
CA LYS A 43 -17.71 1.78 -2.51
C LYS A 43 -16.25 1.90 -2.97
N MET A 44 -15.75 0.87 -3.64
CA MET A 44 -14.47 0.95 -4.34
C MET A 44 -14.64 1.82 -5.59
N VAL A 45 -13.73 2.76 -5.77
CA VAL A 45 -13.67 3.63 -6.95
C VAL A 45 -12.38 3.31 -7.68
N SER A 46 -12.49 2.97 -8.95
CA SER A 46 -11.34 2.74 -9.83
C SER A 46 -11.44 3.68 -11.01
N LEU A 47 -10.43 4.52 -11.18
CA LEU A 47 -10.29 5.40 -12.31
C LEU A 47 -9.34 4.75 -13.33
N ALA A 48 -9.91 4.02 -14.27
CA ALA A 48 -9.19 3.36 -15.35
C ALA A 48 -9.59 3.94 -16.71
N THR A 49 -8.68 3.93 -17.68
CA THR A 49 -9.03 4.19 -19.08
C THR A 49 -9.22 2.89 -19.86
N GLU A 50 -9.80 3.02 -21.07
CA GLU A 50 -9.97 1.90 -22.00
C GLU A 50 -8.64 1.25 -22.43
N THR A 51 -7.53 2.00 -22.38
CA THR A 51 -6.20 1.54 -22.79
C THR A 51 -5.29 1.15 -21.63
N ASP A 52 -5.54 1.67 -20.42
CA ASP A 52 -4.73 1.41 -19.22
C ASP A 52 -5.61 1.08 -18.03
N ARG A 53 -5.31 -0.05 -17.36
CA ARG A 53 -6.13 -0.58 -16.27
C ARG A 53 -6.20 0.33 -15.04
N THR A 54 -5.24 1.25 -14.85
CA THR A 54 -5.25 2.21 -13.74
C THR A 54 -4.62 3.52 -14.19
N LEU A 55 -5.44 4.50 -14.62
CA LEU A 55 -4.95 5.81 -15.04
C LEU A 55 -4.49 6.67 -13.89
N PHE A 56 -5.25 6.69 -12.81
CA PHE A 56 -4.97 7.57 -11.70
C PHE A 56 -4.77 6.80 -10.40
N PHE A 57 -5.76 6.05 -9.92
CA PHE A 57 -5.67 5.28 -8.67
C PHE A 57 -6.94 4.44 -8.45
N ASP A 58 -6.82 3.42 -7.63
CA ASP A 58 -7.95 2.79 -6.96
C ASP A 58 -8.09 3.36 -5.56
N PHE A 59 -9.32 3.49 -5.10
CA PHE A 59 -9.65 3.97 -3.76
C PHE A 59 -10.65 3.05 -3.10
N LEU A 60 -10.34 2.60 -1.88
CA LEU A 60 -11.20 1.75 -1.07
C LEU A 60 -11.22 2.22 0.38
N PRO A 61 -12.36 2.76 0.88
CA PRO A 61 -12.53 3.06 2.29
C PRO A 61 -12.92 1.80 3.07
N LEU A 62 -12.25 1.58 4.22
CA LEU A 62 -12.50 0.49 5.14
C LEU A 62 -12.74 1.01 6.55
N ASP A 63 -13.69 0.37 7.25
CA ASP A 63 -13.96 0.58 8.67
C ASP A 63 -13.38 -0.61 9.45
N LEU A 64 -12.33 -0.37 10.22
CA LEU A 64 -11.64 -1.41 11.01
C LEU A 64 -11.98 -1.36 12.51
N GLY A 65 -13.07 -0.73 12.87
CA GLY A 65 -13.58 -0.70 14.24
C GLY A 65 -13.17 0.56 15.01
N THR A 66 -13.04 0.42 16.34
CA THR A 66 -12.88 1.56 17.25
C THR A 66 -11.57 1.49 18.02
N VAL A 67 -10.83 2.59 18.05
CA VAL A 67 -9.61 2.75 18.86
C VAL A 67 -9.81 3.90 19.85
N ARG A 68 -9.72 3.62 21.15
CA ARG A 68 -9.93 4.61 22.23
C ARG A 68 -11.24 5.41 22.08
N GLY A 69 -12.32 4.77 21.64
CA GLY A 69 -13.62 5.41 21.44
C GLY A 69 -13.77 6.18 20.13
N PHE A 70 -12.76 6.19 19.27
CA PHE A 70 -12.82 6.78 17.93
C PHE A 70 -13.00 5.68 16.89
N LYS A 71 -13.95 5.88 15.99
CA LYS A 71 -14.13 5.04 14.81
C LYS A 71 -12.93 5.20 13.88
N THR A 72 -12.28 4.10 13.51
CA THR A 72 -11.06 4.16 12.69
C THR A 72 -11.37 3.74 11.26
N ARG A 73 -11.16 4.66 10.34
CA ARG A 73 -11.31 4.43 8.90
C ARG A 73 -9.96 4.43 8.22
N PHE A 74 -9.73 3.40 7.42
CA PHE A 74 -8.57 3.31 6.55
C PHE A 74 -8.99 3.58 5.11
N HIS A 75 -8.29 4.49 4.49
CA HIS A 75 -8.47 4.88 3.10
C HIS A 75 -7.32 4.29 2.29
N LEU A 76 -7.59 3.20 1.56
CA LEU A 76 -6.59 2.53 0.75
C LEU A 76 -6.54 3.16 -0.64
N TYR A 77 -5.34 3.45 -1.12
CA TYR A 77 -5.08 3.99 -2.46
C TYR A 77 -4.04 3.14 -3.18
N THR A 78 -4.22 2.93 -4.49
CA THR A 78 -3.13 2.48 -5.36
C THR A 78 -2.53 3.66 -6.09
N VAL A 79 -1.28 3.56 -6.51
CA VAL A 79 -0.68 4.51 -7.45
C VAL A 79 -0.61 3.90 -8.85
N PRO A 80 -0.70 4.72 -9.92
CA PRO A 80 -0.46 4.23 -11.28
C PRO A 80 0.99 3.75 -11.41
N GLY A 81 1.17 2.57 -12.00
CA GLY A 81 2.48 1.92 -12.06
C GLY A 81 3.34 2.34 -13.24
N GLN A 82 2.79 3.03 -14.23
CA GLN A 82 3.52 3.42 -15.43
C GLN A 82 4.33 4.70 -15.21
N VAL A 83 5.49 4.80 -15.90
CA VAL A 83 6.46 5.90 -15.79
C VAL A 83 5.83 7.27 -16.05
N PHE A 84 4.93 7.36 -17.01
CA PHE A 84 4.27 8.62 -17.42
C PHE A 84 3.39 9.29 -16.35
N TYR A 85 3.05 8.58 -15.27
CA TYR A 85 2.16 9.08 -14.20
C TYR A 85 2.89 9.46 -12.92
N GLU A 86 4.12 9.90 -13.01
CA GLU A 86 4.93 10.32 -11.86
C GLU A 86 4.22 11.39 -11.03
N ALA A 87 3.66 12.42 -11.67
CA ALA A 87 2.92 13.48 -10.97
C ALA A 87 1.71 12.94 -10.19
N SER A 88 1.00 11.95 -10.74
CA SER A 88 -0.13 11.31 -10.06
C SER A 88 0.34 10.47 -8.87
N ARG A 89 1.45 9.71 -9.01
CA ARG A 89 2.06 8.95 -7.89
C ARG A 89 2.43 9.87 -6.75
N LYS A 90 3.09 10.97 -7.05
CA LYS A 90 3.49 11.99 -6.09
C LYS A 90 2.28 12.58 -5.37
N LEU A 91 1.24 12.99 -6.11
CA LEU A 91 0.02 13.54 -5.53
C LEU A 91 -0.68 12.57 -4.58
N ILE A 92 -0.76 11.28 -4.95
CA ILE A 92 -1.41 10.26 -4.14
C ILE A 92 -0.63 10.01 -2.83
N LEU A 93 0.70 10.10 -2.82
CA LEU A 93 1.51 9.93 -1.61
C LEU A 93 1.35 11.07 -0.60
N LYS A 94 0.89 12.24 -1.01
CA LYS A 94 0.69 13.36 -0.09
C LYS A 94 -0.21 12.97 1.08
N GLY A 95 0.29 13.13 2.29
CA GLY A 95 -0.43 12.81 3.52
C GLY A 95 -0.59 11.32 3.78
N ALA A 96 0.22 10.45 3.18
CA ALA A 96 0.23 9.03 3.49
C ALA A 96 0.66 8.78 4.94
N ASP A 97 -0.08 7.92 5.64
CA ASP A 97 0.22 7.49 7.00
C ASP A 97 0.95 6.15 7.03
N GLY A 98 0.89 5.40 5.94
CA GLY A 98 1.61 4.16 5.75
C GLY A 98 1.66 3.74 4.28
N VAL A 99 2.66 2.96 3.93
CA VAL A 99 2.90 2.49 2.56
C VAL A 99 3.10 0.99 2.53
N VAL A 100 2.41 0.32 1.61
CA VAL A 100 2.75 -1.05 1.15
C VAL A 100 3.53 -0.92 -0.15
N PHE A 101 4.73 -1.45 -0.18
CA PHE A 101 5.43 -1.63 -1.45
C PHE A 101 5.14 -3.04 -1.97
N VAL A 102 4.39 -3.12 -3.06
CA VAL A 102 4.04 -4.37 -3.73
C VAL A 102 5.10 -4.65 -4.79
N ALA A 103 6.11 -5.43 -4.42
CA ALA A 103 7.16 -5.87 -5.33
C ALA A 103 6.67 -7.02 -6.22
N ASP A 104 7.05 -7.00 -7.47
CA ASP A 104 6.90 -8.13 -8.38
C ASP A 104 8.07 -9.09 -8.17
N SER A 105 7.79 -10.33 -7.77
CA SER A 105 8.85 -11.32 -7.43
C SER A 105 9.58 -11.89 -8.64
N GLN A 106 9.11 -11.63 -9.87
CA GLN A 106 9.74 -12.15 -11.09
C GLN A 106 11.14 -11.56 -11.29
N GLU A 107 12.10 -12.39 -11.72
CA GLU A 107 13.49 -11.95 -11.94
C GLU A 107 13.58 -10.79 -12.94
N GLU A 108 12.87 -10.86 -14.05
CA GLU A 108 12.86 -9.83 -15.08
C GLU A 108 12.20 -8.50 -14.63
N ARG A 109 11.58 -8.48 -13.46
CA ARG A 109 10.95 -7.29 -12.89
C ARG A 109 11.77 -6.60 -11.80
N LEU A 110 12.95 -7.11 -11.51
CA LEU A 110 13.81 -6.60 -10.44
C LEU A 110 14.18 -5.12 -10.65
N ASP A 111 14.58 -4.74 -11.88
CA ASP A 111 14.92 -3.36 -12.21
C ASP A 111 13.73 -2.41 -12.04
N ALA A 112 12.53 -2.86 -12.43
CA ALA A 112 11.31 -2.07 -12.23
C ALA A 112 10.95 -1.90 -10.74
N ASN A 113 11.26 -2.89 -9.90
CA ASN A 113 11.13 -2.74 -8.45
C ASN A 113 12.11 -1.69 -7.91
N PHE A 114 13.38 -1.72 -8.34
CA PHE A 114 14.39 -0.73 -7.91
C PHE A 114 13.99 0.69 -8.29
N GLU A 115 13.71 0.92 -9.58
CA GLU A 115 13.30 2.23 -10.07
C GLU A 115 12.10 2.78 -9.29
N THR A 116 11.10 1.92 -9.07
CA THR A 116 9.88 2.35 -8.38
C THR A 116 10.12 2.58 -6.89
N LEU A 117 11.04 1.85 -6.27
CA LEU A 117 11.40 2.04 -4.86
C LEU A 117 12.20 3.33 -4.65
N GLU A 118 13.09 3.69 -5.57
CA GLU A 118 13.79 4.96 -5.57
C GLU A 118 12.81 6.12 -5.72
N ASN A 119 11.91 6.06 -6.70
CA ASN A 119 10.85 7.04 -6.88
C ASN A 119 9.97 7.20 -5.62
N LEU A 120 9.64 6.11 -4.94
CA LEU A 120 8.91 6.19 -3.68
C LEU A 120 9.66 7.03 -2.63
N GLN A 121 10.96 6.80 -2.46
CA GLN A 121 11.77 7.51 -1.47
C GLN A 121 11.86 9.01 -1.79
N GLU A 122 12.05 9.36 -3.06
CA GLU A 122 12.09 10.74 -3.53
C GLU A 122 10.75 11.45 -3.29
N HIS A 123 9.64 10.83 -3.69
CA HIS A 123 8.30 11.41 -3.52
C HIS A 123 7.91 11.57 -2.05
N LEU A 124 8.28 10.64 -1.17
CA LEU A 124 8.07 10.79 0.27
C LEU A 124 8.85 12.00 0.81
N LYS A 125 10.12 12.13 0.43
CA LYS A 125 10.99 13.25 0.84
C LYS A 125 10.41 14.60 0.39
N GLU A 126 9.91 14.71 -0.84
CA GLU A 126 9.29 15.93 -1.35
C GLU A 126 8.03 16.34 -0.58
N HIS A 127 7.32 15.39 0.01
CA HIS A 127 6.18 15.66 0.89
C HIS A 127 6.55 15.84 2.36
N GLY A 128 7.84 15.91 2.69
CA GLY A 128 8.33 16.01 4.07
C GLY A 128 8.11 14.73 4.88
N LEU A 129 7.86 13.61 4.22
CA LEU A 129 7.73 12.29 4.84
C LEU A 129 9.09 11.58 4.85
N ASN A 130 9.44 11.00 5.98
CA ASN A 130 10.71 10.29 6.12
C ASN A 130 10.51 8.79 5.89
N PHE A 131 11.13 8.26 4.83
CA PHE A 131 11.09 6.83 4.53
C PHE A 131 11.57 5.96 5.70
N ALA A 132 12.57 6.42 6.47
CA ALA A 132 13.10 5.64 7.60
C ALA A 132 12.07 5.45 8.74
N THR A 133 11.11 6.34 8.90
CA THR A 133 10.17 6.34 10.02
C THR A 133 8.73 6.06 9.64
N ILE A 134 8.33 6.28 8.39
CA ILE A 134 6.96 6.00 7.95
C ILE A 134 6.64 4.50 8.11
N PRO A 135 5.47 4.13 8.62
CA PRO A 135 4.97 2.75 8.57
C PRO A 135 5.05 2.18 7.15
N TYR A 136 5.75 1.07 7.00
CA TYR A 136 6.07 0.51 5.70
C TYR A 136 6.14 -1.01 5.75
N VAL A 137 5.51 -1.67 4.79
CA VAL A 137 5.54 -3.13 4.60
C VAL A 137 5.98 -3.44 3.18
N LEU A 138 6.90 -4.37 3.02
CA LEU A 138 7.30 -4.94 1.75
C LEU A 138 6.51 -6.22 1.48
N GLN A 139 5.64 -6.19 0.47
CA GLN A 139 4.95 -7.38 -0.02
C GLN A 139 5.68 -7.94 -1.24
N LEU A 140 6.13 -9.19 -1.17
CA LEU A 140 6.69 -9.92 -2.32
C LEU A 140 5.54 -10.65 -3.01
N ASN A 141 4.97 -10.04 -4.03
CA ASN A 141 3.80 -10.57 -4.74
C ASN A 141 4.18 -11.50 -5.90
N LYS A 142 3.19 -12.26 -6.37
CA LYS A 142 3.31 -13.22 -7.49
C LYS A 142 4.21 -14.41 -7.16
N ARG A 143 4.17 -14.89 -5.90
CA ARG A 143 4.97 -16.05 -5.46
C ARG A 143 4.56 -17.38 -6.11
N ASP A 144 3.44 -17.40 -6.80
CA ASP A 144 2.88 -18.51 -7.56
C ASP A 144 3.52 -18.72 -8.95
N LEU A 145 4.29 -17.75 -9.43
CA LEU A 145 4.92 -17.83 -10.75
C LEU A 145 6.22 -18.63 -10.71
N PRO A 146 6.60 -19.30 -11.83
CA PRO A 146 7.77 -20.21 -11.85
C PRO A 146 9.12 -19.49 -11.88
N ASN A 147 9.18 -18.25 -12.34
CA ASN A 147 10.39 -17.46 -12.58
C ASN A 147 10.64 -16.39 -11.49
N VAL A 148 10.28 -16.70 -10.26
CA VAL A 148 10.46 -15.77 -9.15
C VAL A 148 11.79 -15.94 -8.45
N LEU A 149 12.40 -14.84 -8.04
CA LEU A 149 13.57 -14.84 -7.17
C LEU A 149 13.22 -15.40 -5.78
N SER A 150 14.18 -15.96 -5.10
CA SER A 150 14.00 -16.44 -3.73
C SER A 150 13.67 -15.26 -2.80
N VAL A 151 13.02 -15.55 -1.67
CA VAL A 151 12.72 -14.53 -0.65
C VAL A 151 14.01 -13.90 -0.13
N ASP A 152 15.06 -14.69 0.08
CA ASP A 152 16.34 -14.17 0.59
C ASP A 152 17.02 -13.22 -0.40
N GLU A 153 16.97 -13.53 -1.69
CA GLU A 153 17.47 -12.63 -2.74
C GLU A 153 16.69 -11.32 -2.79
N LEU A 154 15.35 -11.38 -2.84
CA LEU A 154 14.51 -10.19 -2.84
C LEU A 154 14.67 -9.37 -1.56
N LYS A 155 14.78 -10.03 -0.41
CA LYS A 155 15.05 -9.38 0.86
C LYS A 155 16.39 -8.62 0.83
N LYS A 156 17.45 -9.26 0.37
CA LYS A 156 18.77 -8.64 0.25
C LYS A 156 18.75 -7.42 -0.68
N GLN A 157 17.95 -7.46 -1.72
CA GLN A 157 17.86 -6.42 -2.74
C GLN A 157 16.94 -5.27 -2.35
N LEU A 158 15.75 -5.57 -1.83
CA LEU A 158 14.66 -4.60 -1.68
C LEU A 158 14.41 -4.14 -0.24
N GLN A 159 14.75 -4.94 0.79
CA GLN A 159 14.60 -4.50 2.19
C GLN A 159 15.60 -3.39 2.52
N LYS A 160 15.12 -2.26 3.06
CA LYS A 160 15.96 -1.07 3.28
C LYS A 160 16.13 -0.71 4.76
N LYS A 161 15.20 -1.05 5.63
CA LYS A 161 15.19 -0.62 7.04
C LYS A 161 14.73 -1.71 8.02
N GLY A 162 14.78 -2.98 7.61
CA GLY A 162 14.33 -4.11 8.44
C GLY A 162 12.80 -4.19 8.56
N GLU A 163 12.08 -3.61 7.63
CA GLU A 163 10.62 -3.64 7.55
C GLU A 163 10.07 -5.06 7.45
N PRO A 164 8.82 -5.30 7.88
CA PRO A 164 8.14 -6.57 7.67
C PRO A 164 8.08 -6.93 6.18
N ILE A 165 8.38 -8.20 5.88
CA ILE A 165 8.27 -8.78 4.54
C ILE A 165 7.16 -9.82 4.58
N ILE A 166 6.24 -9.73 3.63
CA ILE A 166 5.11 -10.66 3.50
C ILE A 166 5.08 -11.19 2.08
N GLU A 167 5.13 -12.51 1.94
CA GLU A 167 4.92 -13.17 0.65
C GLU A 167 3.45 -13.12 0.26
N GLY A 168 3.17 -12.88 -1.02
CA GLY A 168 1.82 -12.71 -1.51
C GLY A 168 1.56 -13.33 -2.87
N VAL A 169 0.29 -13.71 -3.05
CA VAL A 169 -0.34 -14.01 -4.33
C VAL A 169 -1.68 -13.28 -4.34
N ALA A 170 -1.65 -12.02 -4.75
CA ALA A 170 -2.80 -11.12 -4.59
C ALA A 170 -4.06 -11.59 -5.31
N ILE A 171 -3.92 -12.33 -6.41
CA ILE A 171 -5.06 -12.87 -7.18
C ILE A 171 -5.83 -13.96 -6.45
N ASN A 172 -5.22 -14.65 -5.47
CA ASN A 172 -5.87 -15.68 -4.66
C ASN A 172 -5.96 -15.30 -3.16
N GLY A 173 -5.49 -14.10 -2.78
CA GLY A 173 -5.59 -13.54 -1.44
C GLY A 173 -4.48 -13.92 -0.47
N GLN A 174 -3.56 -14.78 -0.86
CA GLN A 174 -2.41 -15.12 -0.01
C GLN A 174 -1.61 -13.86 0.33
N GLY A 175 -1.36 -13.62 1.62
CA GLY A 175 -0.60 -12.49 2.11
C GLY A 175 -1.31 -11.12 2.04
N VAL A 176 -2.50 -11.03 1.44
CA VAL A 176 -3.20 -9.75 1.23
C VAL A 176 -3.68 -9.13 2.54
N PHE A 177 -4.45 -9.88 3.33
CA PHE A 177 -4.92 -9.38 4.63
C PHE A 177 -3.81 -9.29 5.66
N GLU A 178 -2.81 -10.18 5.62
CA GLU A 178 -1.63 -10.12 6.47
C GLU A 178 -0.87 -8.81 6.25
N THR A 179 -0.65 -8.42 4.99
CA THR A 179 -0.02 -7.15 4.61
C THR A 179 -0.81 -5.94 5.15
N LEU A 180 -2.12 -5.92 4.92
CA LEU A 180 -2.99 -4.85 5.41
C LEU A 180 -2.99 -4.75 6.93
N LYS A 181 -3.13 -5.89 7.63
CA LYS A 181 -3.13 -5.93 9.10
C LYS A 181 -1.81 -5.45 9.69
N GLU A 182 -0.69 -5.88 9.12
CA GLU A 182 0.63 -5.46 9.63
C GLU A 182 0.84 -3.96 9.44
N LEU A 183 0.52 -3.40 8.27
CA LEU A 183 0.61 -1.97 8.05
C LEU A 183 -0.35 -1.17 8.95
N ALA A 184 -1.61 -1.59 9.06
CA ALA A 184 -2.60 -0.95 9.93
C ALA A 184 -2.14 -0.92 11.39
N LYS A 185 -1.59 -2.02 11.89
CA LYS A 185 -1.02 -2.13 13.24
C LYS A 185 0.14 -1.15 13.47
N MET A 186 1.05 -1.02 12.50
CA MET A 186 2.15 -0.05 12.56
C MET A 186 1.63 1.40 12.60
N VAL A 187 0.67 1.75 11.73
CA VAL A 187 0.07 3.09 11.68
C VAL A 187 -0.65 3.42 13.00
N LEU A 188 -1.41 2.47 13.55
CA LEU A 188 -2.08 2.65 14.84
C LEU A 188 -1.10 2.75 16.02
N ALA A 189 0.05 2.09 15.93
CA ALA A 189 1.11 2.22 16.95
C ALA A 189 1.73 3.63 16.94
N GLU A 190 1.95 4.22 15.77
CA GLU A 190 2.44 5.61 15.66
C GLU A 190 1.43 6.62 16.23
N LEU A 191 0.14 6.42 16.02
CA LEU A 191 -0.91 7.24 16.63
C LEU A 191 -0.87 7.24 18.17
N LYS A 192 -0.49 6.10 18.76
CA LYS A 192 -0.41 5.98 20.23
C LYS A 192 0.81 6.70 20.81
N LYS A 193 1.87 6.91 20.03
CA LYS A 193 3.09 7.61 20.48
C LYS A 193 2.95 9.14 20.40
N GLY A 194 2.10 9.65 19.51
CA GLY A 194 1.91 11.08 19.26
C GLY A 194 0.75 11.73 20.01
N GLY A 195 0.08 11.01 20.93
CA GLY A 195 -1.07 11.49 21.72
C GLY A 195 -0.81 11.57 23.23
#